data_525c5c28057bceafc25262c0311a2eeb
#
_entry.id   525c5c28057bceafc25262c0311a2eeb
#
_cell.length_a   1.000
_cell.length_b   1.000
_cell.length_c   1.000
_cell.angle_alpha   90.00
_cell.angle_beta   90.00
_cell.angle_gamma   90.00
#
_symmetry.space_group_name_H-M   'P 1'
#
loop_
_entity.id
_entity.type
_entity.pdbx_description
1 polymer ?
#
loop_
_entity_poly.entity_id
_entity_poly.type
_entity_poly.pdbx_seq_one_letter_code
_entity_poly.pdbx_strand_id
1 'polypeptide(L)'
;VNLTLNNINVTTNAKGANGVFCYGGSATTNNSTSDGTTVTIKNSKITTKADNSGGIMTTGGGTMNAYNLTVKTAGTSSAAIRTDRGGGTVKVNKGTYTTTGKGSPAVYSTADVTVSNATLKATASEGIVIEGKNKVTLKNCTLTDNNTTLNGQSTTYKNIFLYQSMSGDAASGSASFKATGSKITTKKGDTFYITNT
;
A
#
# COMPACT_ATOMS: atom_id res chain seq x y z
N VAL A 1 18.75 -2.31 -11.97
CA VAL A 1 17.92 -1.80 -13.09
C VAL A 1 17.14 -0.59 -12.63
N ASN A 2 17.09 0.44 -13.47
CA ASN A 2 16.37 1.68 -13.19
C ASN A 2 15.31 1.95 -14.26
N LEU A 3 14.10 2.27 -13.82
CA LEU A 3 13.02 2.75 -14.68
C LEU A 3 12.61 4.16 -14.22
N THR A 4 12.56 5.11 -15.14
CA THR A 4 12.07 6.46 -14.87
C THR A 4 10.89 6.76 -15.77
N LEU A 5 9.75 7.10 -15.17
CA LEU A 5 8.50 7.42 -15.84
C LEU A 5 8.06 8.83 -15.45
N ASN A 6 7.68 9.63 -16.41
CA ASN A 6 7.21 11.00 -16.15
C ASN A 6 6.07 11.36 -17.10
N ASN A 7 4.98 11.88 -16.55
CA ASN A 7 3.82 12.33 -17.30
C ASN A 7 3.22 11.22 -18.20
N ILE A 8 2.99 10.05 -17.61
CA ILE A 8 2.37 8.92 -18.29
C ILE A 8 0.97 8.64 -17.75
N ASN A 9 0.18 7.95 -18.55
CA ASN A 9 -1.16 7.48 -18.19
C ASN A 9 -1.22 5.97 -18.40
N VAL A 10 -1.44 5.21 -17.31
CA VAL A 10 -1.49 3.75 -17.31
C VAL A 10 -2.90 3.29 -16.94
N THR A 11 -3.46 2.39 -17.73
CA THR A 11 -4.72 1.72 -17.41
C THR A 11 -4.53 0.21 -17.54
N THR A 12 -4.96 -0.54 -16.52
CA THR A 12 -4.99 -2.00 -16.57
C THR A 12 -6.41 -2.51 -16.41
N ASN A 13 -6.74 -3.57 -17.16
CA ASN A 13 -8.08 -4.13 -17.20
C ASN A 13 -8.17 -5.60 -16.78
N ALA A 14 -7.04 -6.29 -16.67
CA ALA A 14 -6.99 -7.72 -16.36
C ALA A 14 -6.67 -7.95 -14.87
N LYS A 15 -7.14 -9.08 -14.33
CA LYS A 15 -6.82 -9.54 -12.99
C LYS A 15 -5.31 -9.74 -12.84
N GLY A 16 -4.75 -9.29 -11.72
CA GLY A 16 -3.32 -9.39 -11.44
C GLY A 16 -2.45 -8.40 -12.21
N ALA A 17 -3.05 -7.45 -12.92
CA ALA A 17 -2.32 -6.46 -13.71
C ALA A 17 -2.10 -5.17 -12.88
N ASN A 18 -0.98 -5.11 -12.17
CA ASN A 18 -0.58 -3.91 -11.44
C ASN A 18 -0.26 -2.75 -12.40
N GLY A 19 -0.45 -1.52 -11.96
CA GLY A 19 -0.15 -0.35 -12.79
C GLY A 19 1.35 -0.20 -13.05
N VAL A 20 2.16 -0.16 -11.99
CA VAL A 20 3.63 -0.15 -12.07
C VAL A 20 4.17 -1.09 -11.01
N PHE A 21 5.03 -2.02 -11.42
CA PHE A 21 5.56 -3.06 -10.56
C PHE A 21 7.09 -3.01 -10.50
N CYS A 22 7.63 -2.90 -9.28
CA CYS A 22 9.06 -2.92 -9.00
C CYS A 22 9.40 -4.20 -8.23
N TYR A 23 10.20 -5.08 -8.84
CA TYR A 23 10.69 -6.31 -8.22
C TYR A 23 12.20 -6.25 -8.02
N GLY A 24 12.64 -6.33 -6.77
CA GLY A 24 14.05 -6.15 -6.38
C GLY A 24 14.88 -7.43 -6.31
N GLY A 25 14.39 -8.53 -6.85
CA GLY A 25 15.15 -9.79 -7.00
C GLY A 25 15.01 -10.79 -5.85
N SER A 26 14.58 -10.37 -4.64
CA SER A 26 14.41 -11.28 -3.49
C SER A 26 12.96 -11.69 -3.30
N ALA A 27 12.68 -12.98 -3.38
CA ALA A 27 11.33 -13.53 -3.18
C ALA A 27 11.08 -14.05 -1.75
N THR A 28 12.03 -13.89 -0.84
CA THR A 28 11.90 -14.41 0.54
C THR A 28 11.42 -13.33 1.50
N THR A 29 10.55 -13.69 2.44
CA THR A 29 10.03 -12.76 3.45
C THR A 29 11.07 -12.32 4.48
N ASN A 30 12.10 -13.12 4.70
CA ASN A 30 13.10 -12.91 5.73
C ASN A 30 14.40 -12.28 5.22
N ASN A 31 14.56 -12.15 3.92
CA ASN A 31 15.77 -11.60 3.31
C ASN A 31 15.37 -10.65 2.17
N SER A 32 15.32 -9.39 2.50
CA SER A 32 14.98 -8.31 1.55
C SER A 32 16.22 -7.73 0.89
N THR A 33 17.17 -8.57 0.52
CA THR A 33 18.37 -8.11 -0.20
C THR A 33 17.95 -7.65 -1.59
N SER A 34 18.06 -6.35 -1.82
CA SER A 34 17.75 -5.75 -3.11
C SER A 34 18.89 -5.96 -4.11
N ASP A 35 18.51 -6.21 -5.36
CA ASP A 35 19.44 -6.19 -6.50
C ASP A 35 19.68 -4.76 -7.05
N GLY A 36 19.18 -3.73 -6.36
CA GLY A 36 19.28 -2.33 -6.75
C GLY A 36 18.20 -1.87 -7.73
N THR A 37 17.22 -2.70 -8.05
CA THR A 37 16.11 -2.29 -8.94
C THR A 37 15.34 -1.14 -8.33
N THR A 38 15.23 -0.04 -9.09
CA THR A 38 14.58 1.19 -8.67
C THR A 38 13.62 1.68 -9.75
N VAL A 39 12.41 2.03 -9.34
CA VAL A 39 11.44 2.73 -10.18
C VAL A 39 11.23 4.13 -9.64
N THR A 40 11.31 5.12 -10.51
CA THR A 40 10.94 6.51 -10.23
C THR A 40 9.80 6.91 -11.15
N ILE A 41 8.65 7.29 -10.59
CA ILE A 41 7.49 7.72 -11.37
C ILE A 41 6.99 9.08 -10.88
N LYS A 42 6.75 10.00 -11.81
CA LYS A 42 6.35 11.38 -11.52
C LYS A 42 5.17 11.83 -12.37
N ASN A 43 4.33 12.69 -11.80
CA ASN A 43 3.30 13.44 -12.52
C ASN A 43 2.44 12.55 -13.43
N SER A 44 2.04 11.40 -12.93
CA SER A 44 1.44 10.35 -13.73
C SER A 44 0.11 9.90 -13.17
N LYS A 45 -0.71 9.28 -14.03
CA LYS A 45 -2.01 8.73 -13.67
C LYS A 45 -2.01 7.22 -13.86
N ILE A 46 -2.49 6.50 -12.85
CA ILE A 46 -2.60 5.05 -12.86
C ILE A 46 -4.04 4.66 -12.50
N THR A 47 -4.66 3.84 -13.34
CA THR A 47 -5.99 3.28 -13.11
C THR A 47 -5.94 1.77 -13.27
N THR A 48 -6.29 1.02 -12.24
CA THR A 48 -6.44 -0.44 -12.31
C THR A 48 -7.89 -0.81 -12.04
N LYS A 49 -8.46 -1.71 -12.85
CA LYS A 49 -9.90 -1.99 -12.82
C LYS A 49 -10.27 -3.35 -12.25
N ALA A 50 -9.40 -4.34 -12.35
CA ALA A 50 -9.68 -5.71 -11.97
C ALA A 50 -9.07 -6.10 -10.63
N ASP A 51 -9.43 -7.28 -10.13
CA ASP A 51 -8.97 -7.82 -8.85
C ASP A 51 -7.46 -8.11 -8.83
N ASN A 52 -6.87 -8.07 -7.64
CA ASN A 52 -5.44 -8.31 -7.40
C ASN A 52 -4.52 -7.41 -8.23
N SER A 53 -4.97 -6.19 -8.51
CA SER A 53 -4.29 -5.24 -9.40
C SER A 53 -3.98 -3.95 -8.64
N GLY A 54 -2.83 -3.91 -7.98
CA GLY A 54 -2.37 -2.74 -7.24
C GLY A 54 -2.04 -1.56 -8.15
N GLY A 55 -2.05 -0.36 -7.60
CA GLY A 55 -1.66 0.85 -8.34
C GLY A 55 -0.15 0.87 -8.60
N ILE A 56 0.63 1.28 -7.62
CA ILE A 56 2.08 1.05 -7.58
C ILE A 56 2.37 -0.11 -6.66
N MET A 57 3.25 -1.01 -7.09
CA MET A 57 3.58 -2.22 -6.33
C MET A 57 5.08 -2.43 -6.25
N THR A 58 5.55 -2.80 -5.06
CA THR A 58 6.96 -3.09 -4.79
C THR A 58 7.09 -4.39 -4.03
N THR A 59 7.98 -5.26 -4.49
CA THR A 59 8.30 -6.54 -3.83
C THR A 59 9.79 -6.84 -3.94
N GLY A 60 10.22 -7.88 -3.22
CA GLY A 60 11.54 -8.45 -3.40
C GLY A 60 12.70 -7.53 -3.09
N GLY A 61 12.50 -6.53 -2.23
CA GLY A 61 13.55 -5.57 -1.86
C GLY A 61 13.70 -4.39 -2.81
N GLY A 62 12.81 -4.22 -3.80
CA GLY A 62 12.87 -3.10 -4.75
C GLY A 62 12.66 -1.72 -4.09
N THR A 63 12.97 -0.68 -4.83
CA THR A 63 12.76 0.71 -4.41
C THR A 63 11.80 1.41 -5.37
N MET A 64 10.73 1.97 -4.83
CA MET A 64 9.75 2.78 -5.58
C MET A 64 9.78 4.22 -5.06
N ASN A 65 10.07 5.17 -5.95
CA ASN A 65 9.96 6.60 -5.68
C ASN A 65 8.83 7.18 -6.52
N ALA A 66 7.76 7.61 -5.88
CA ALA A 66 6.58 8.15 -6.51
C ALA A 66 6.37 9.61 -6.14
N TYR A 67 6.16 10.46 -7.12
CA TYR A 67 5.95 11.88 -6.92
C TYR A 67 4.74 12.36 -7.71
N ASN A 68 3.76 12.94 -7.01
CA ASN A 68 2.58 13.57 -7.60
C ASN A 68 1.81 12.64 -8.57
N LEU A 69 1.35 11.51 -8.06
CA LEU A 69 0.54 10.58 -8.82
C LEU A 69 -0.96 10.78 -8.56
N THR A 70 -1.77 10.42 -9.53
CA THR A 70 -3.20 10.15 -9.35
C THR A 70 -3.42 8.67 -9.56
N VAL A 71 -3.67 7.93 -8.48
CA VAL A 71 -3.86 6.48 -8.53
C VAL A 71 -5.29 6.14 -8.14
N LYS A 72 -5.95 5.32 -8.97
CA LYS A 72 -7.29 4.76 -8.70
C LYS A 72 -7.27 3.27 -8.93
N THR A 73 -7.68 2.50 -7.92
CA THR A 73 -7.86 1.05 -8.04
C THR A 73 -9.30 0.69 -7.72
N ALA A 74 -9.91 -0.21 -8.49
CA ALA A 74 -11.32 -0.58 -8.34
C ALA A 74 -11.54 -2.04 -7.94
N GLY A 75 -10.59 -2.92 -8.17
CA GLY A 75 -10.72 -4.35 -7.89
C GLY A 75 -10.62 -4.71 -6.42
N THR A 76 -11.04 -5.92 -6.08
CA THR A 76 -10.81 -6.53 -4.77
C THR A 76 -9.31 -6.83 -4.59
N SER A 77 -8.80 -6.69 -3.37
CA SER A 77 -7.38 -6.92 -3.05
C SER A 77 -6.41 -6.12 -3.94
N SER A 78 -6.75 -4.87 -4.18
CA SER A 78 -6.06 -3.99 -5.13
C SER A 78 -5.67 -2.67 -4.45
N ALA A 79 -4.72 -2.72 -3.53
CA ALA A 79 -4.25 -1.54 -2.82
C ALA A 79 -3.64 -0.51 -3.78
N ALA A 80 -3.82 0.78 -3.49
CA ALA A 80 -3.25 1.84 -4.33
C ALA A 80 -1.72 1.90 -4.23
N ILE A 81 -1.21 1.78 -3.01
CA ILE A 81 0.21 1.63 -2.70
C ILE A 81 0.37 0.25 -2.09
N ARG A 82 0.95 -0.67 -2.85
CA ARG A 82 1.00 -2.08 -2.50
C ARG A 82 2.43 -2.57 -2.38
N THR A 83 2.65 -3.40 -1.37
CA THR A 83 3.86 -4.21 -1.27
C THR A 83 3.47 -5.67 -1.09
N ASP A 84 4.42 -6.58 -1.23
CA ASP A 84 4.24 -8.01 -1.07
C ASP A 84 5.57 -8.63 -0.65
N ARG A 85 5.69 -9.95 -0.71
CA ARG A 85 6.85 -10.72 -0.24
C ARG A 85 8.19 -10.12 -0.62
N GLY A 86 9.15 -10.24 0.30
CA GLY A 86 10.49 -9.70 0.11
C GLY A 86 10.61 -8.22 0.42
N GLY A 87 9.51 -7.55 0.72
CA GLY A 87 9.51 -6.15 1.15
C GLY A 87 10.10 -5.18 0.14
N GLY A 88 10.72 -4.15 0.66
CA GLY A 88 11.36 -3.11 -0.13
C GLY A 88 11.20 -1.73 0.52
N THR A 89 11.41 -0.70 -0.28
CA THR A 89 11.26 0.69 0.15
C THR A 89 10.34 1.44 -0.81
N VAL A 90 9.30 2.07 -0.27
CA VAL A 90 8.38 2.89 -1.05
C VAL A 90 8.35 4.29 -0.46
N LYS A 91 8.66 5.29 -1.29
CA LYS A 91 8.60 6.71 -0.95
C LYS A 91 7.62 7.41 -1.87
N VAL A 92 6.55 7.93 -1.29
CA VAL A 92 5.51 8.66 -2.00
C VAL A 92 5.49 10.09 -1.52
N ASN A 93 5.52 11.05 -2.44
CA ASN A 93 5.39 12.47 -2.14
C ASN A 93 4.39 13.11 -3.09
N LYS A 94 3.37 13.74 -2.54
CA LYS A 94 2.25 14.36 -3.23
C LYS A 94 1.38 13.39 -4.04
N GLY A 95 0.20 13.85 -4.37
CA GLY A 95 -0.75 13.11 -5.18
C GLY A 95 -1.96 12.60 -4.41
N THR A 96 -2.82 11.89 -5.13
CA THR A 96 -4.07 11.31 -4.62
C THR A 96 -4.12 9.83 -4.93
N TYR A 97 -4.43 9.03 -3.92
CA TYR A 97 -4.41 7.57 -3.98
C TYR A 97 -5.75 7.05 -3.47
N THR A 98 -6.59 6.55 -4.37
CA THR A 98 -7.96 6.15 -4.07
C THR A 98 -8.19 4.69 -4.40
N THR A 99 -8.82 3.97 -3.47
CA THR A 99 -9.31 2.60 -3.69
C THR A 99 -10.82 2.56 -3.50
N THR A 100 -11.50 1.75 -4.32
CA THR A 100 -12.95 1.52 -4.21
C THR A 100 -13.32 0.05 -4.02
N GLY A 101 -12.35 -0.84 -4.14
CA GLY A 101 -12.54 -2.27 -3.98
C GLY A 101 -12.56 -2.74 -2.53
N LYS A 102 -13.23 -3.86 -2.27
CA LYS A 102 -13.19 -4.54 -0.98
C LYS A 102 -11.81 -5.11 -0.71
N GLY A 103 -11.36 -5.04 0.54
CA GLY A 103 -10.03 -5.53 0.92
C GLY A 103 -8.90 -4.85 0.15
N SER A 104 -9.09 -3.60 -0.25
CA SER A 104 -8.15 -2.81 -1.03
C SER A 104 -7.78 -1.55 -0.26
N PRO A 105 -6.85 -1.64 0.71
CA PRO A 105 -6.43 -0.48 1.48
C PRO A 105 -5.73 0.54 0.59
N ALA A 106 -5.72 1.80 1.01
CA ALA A 106 -4.94 2.82 0.32
C ALA A 106 -3.45 2.46 0.37
N VAL A 107 -2.97 1.94 1.52
CA VAL A 107 -1.61 1.41 1.70
C VAL A 107 -1.68 0.00 2.29
N TYR A 108 -1.09 -0.98 1.60
CA TYR A 108 -0.83 -2.31 2.13
C TYR A 108 0.67 -2.53 2.24
N SER A 109 1.14 -2.72 3.48
CA SER A 109 2.58 -2.76 3.76
C SER A 109 3.06 -4.09 4.31
N THR A 110 3.95 -4.71 3.57
CA THR A 110 4.91 -5.73 3.97
C THR A 110 6.35 -5.21 3.78
N ALA A 111 6.54 -3.89 3.85
CA ALA A 111 7.78 -3.19 3.55
C ALA A 111 7.90 -1.90 4.37
N ASP A 112 8.89 -1.09 4.03
CA ASP A 112 9.08 0.27 4.57
C ASP A 112 8.41 1.28 3.63
N VAL A 113 7.29 1.84 4.04
CA VAL A 113 6.50 2.79 3.24
C VAL A 113 6.44 4.15 3.93
N THR A 114 6.85 5.20 3.21
CA THR A 114 6.70 6.59 3.65
C THR A 114 5.84 7.34 2.64
N VAL A 115 4.77 7.98 3.13
CA VAL A 115 3.87 8.81 2.31
C VAL A 115 3.87 10.23 2.88
N SER A 116 4.14 11.22 2.04
CA SER A 116 4.21 12.62 2.44
C SER A 116 3.33 13.50 1.54
N ASN A 117 2.69 14.50 2.13
CA ASN A 117 1.94 15.54 1.41
C ASN A 117 0.88 14.98 0.43
N ALA A 118 0.23 13.89 0.78
CA ALA A 118 -0.67 13.17 -0.11
C ALA A 118 -2.08 13.03 0.48
N THR A 119 -3.03 12.77 -0.40
CA THR A 119 -4.41 12.41 -0.06
C THR A 119 -4.60 10.93 -0.31
N LEU A 120 -4.98 10.20 0.73
CA LEU A 120 -5.25 8.77 0.71
C LEU A 120 -6.74 8.53 0.99
N LYS A 121 -7.39 7.73 0.17
CA LYS A 121 -8.82 7.44 0.33
C LYS A 121 -9.14 5.99 0.02
N ALA A 122 -9.67 5.28 1.02
CA ALA A 122 -10.22 3.93 0.86
C ALA A 122 -11.72 3.98 1.14
N THR A 123 -12.56 3.72 0.12
CA THR A 123 -14.01 3.87 0.25
C THR A 123 -14.73 2.60 0.68
N ALA A 124 -14.08 1.45 0.60
CA ALA A 124 -14.67 0.15 0.92
C ALA A 124 -13.68 -0.81 1.63
N SER A 125 -12.64 -0.26 2.25
CA SER A 125 -11.57 -1.04 2.86
C SER A 125 -10.93 -0.29 4.03
N GLU A 126 -10.01 -0.95 4.69
CA GLU A 126 -9.02 -0.32 5.56
C GLU A 126 -8.30 0.81 4.82
N GLY A 127 -7.90 1.82 5.52
CA GLY A 127 -7.02 2.86 4.96
C GLY A 127 -5.59 2.36 4.84
N ILE A 128 -5.09 1.74 5.90
CA ILE A 128 -3.72 1.25 6.01
C ILE A 128 -3.70 -0.12 6.68
N VAL A 129 -2.97 -1.05 6.08
CA VAL A 129 -2.70 -2.37 6.65
C VAL A 129 -1.19 -2.58 6.73
N ILE A 130 -0.69 -2.98 7.90
CA ILE A 130 0.73 -3.26 8.13
C ILE A 130 0.86 -4.66 8.71
N GLU A 131 1.60 -5.52 8.02
CA GLU A 131 1.86 -6.89 8.43
C GLU A 131 3.27 -7.08 8.97
N GLY A 132 3.39 -7.72 10.13
CA GLY A 132 4.66 -8.17 10.68
C GLY A 132 5.68 -7.05 10.90
N LYS A 133 6.93 -7.34 10.68
CA LYS A 133 8.09 -6.46 10.91
C LYS A 133 8.18 -5.34 9.87
N ASN A 134 7.11 -4.58 9.67
CA ASN A 134 7.08 -3.56 8.63
C ASN A 134 6.54 -2.24 9.17
N LYS A 135 6.64 -1.18 8.38
CA LYS A 135 6.25 0.14 8.84
C LYS A 135 5.62 1.01 7.76
N VAL A 136 4.71 1.87 8.21
CA VAL A 136 4.19 2.98 7.42
C VAL A 136 4.38 4.27 8.17
N THR A 137 4.89 5.29 7.49
CA THR A 137 5.03 6.64 8.01
C THR A 137 4.23 7.60 7.13
N LEU A 138 3.32 8.35 7.74
CA LEU A 138 2.59 9.44 7.10
C LEU A 138 3.12 10.79 7.58
N LYS A 139 3.35 11.73 6.65
CA LYS A 139 3.74 13.10 6.95
C LYS A 139 2.87 14.07 6.17
N ASN A 140 2.12 14.91 6.86
CA ASN A 140 1.26 15.93 6.23
C ASN A 140 0.29 15.31 5.20
N CYS A 141 -0.35 14.20 5.56
CA CYS A 141 -1.31 13.49 4.72
C CYS A 141 -2.74 13.71 5.21
N THR A 142 -3.70 13.56 4.28
CA THR A 142 -5.11 13.41 4.60
C THR A 142 -5.52 11.99 4.25
N LEU A 143 -5.98 11.23 5.24
CA LEU A 143 -6.49 9.87 5.06
C LEU A 143 -7.98 9.84 5.40
N THR A 144 -8.78 9.32 4.47
CA THR A 144 -10.18 8.97 4.73
C THR A 144 -10.35 7.49 4.46
N ASP A 145 -10.87 6.75 5.43
CA ASP A 145 -11.10 5.32 5.31
C ASP A 145 -12.54 4.93 5.68
N ASN A 146 -12.99 3.81 5.14
CA ASN A 146 -14.33 3.28 5.34
C ASN A 146 -14.34 1.78 5.10
N ASN A 147 -13.88 1.02 6.09
CA ASN A 147 -13.89 -0.44 5.96
C ASN A 147 -15.33 -0.97 5.99
N THR A 148 -15.72 -1.67 4.94
CA THR A 148 -17.06 -2.26 4.78
C THR A 148 -17.03 -3.78 4.87
N THR A 149 -15.88 -4.40 5.10
CA THR A 149 -15.72 -5.86 5.09
C THR A 149 -15.10 -6.32 6.40
N LEU A 150 -15.78 -7.25 7.07
CA LEU A 150 -15.19 -8.00 8.17
C LEU A 150 -14.29 -9.08 7.58
N ASN A 151 -13.04 -9.12 8.00
CA ASN A 151 -12.07 -10.10 7.54
C ASN A 151 -12.10 -11.34 8.45
N GLY A 152 -12.40 -12.50 7.86
CA GLY A 152 -12.38 -13.78 8.56
C GLY A 152 -13.34 -13.81 9.75
N GLN A 153 -12.83 -14.13 10.92
CA GLN A 153 -13.58 -14.24 12.17
C GLN A 153 -13.69 -12.94 12.97
N SER A 154 -13.30 -11.82 12.38
CA SER A 154 -13.36 -10.53 13.03
C SER A 154 -14.80 -10.04 13.16
N THR A 155 -15.13 -9.49 14.31
CA THR A 155 -16.40 -8.79 14.57
C THR A 155 -16.27 -7.28 14.48
N THR A 156 -15.07 -6.77 14.23
CA THR A 156 -14.74 -5.35 14.23
C THR A 156 -14.22 -4.89 12.88
N TYR A 157 -14.79 -3.81 12.37
CA TYR A 157 -14.23 -3.12 11.21
C TYR A 157 -12.97 -2.37 11.64
N LYS A 158 -11.87 -2.58 10.93
CA LYS A 158 -10.55 -2.02 11.22
C LYS A 158 -10.14 -1.09 10.09
N ASN A 159 -9.53 0.04 10.41
CA ASN A 159 -9.21 1.04 9.38
C ASN A 159 -7.70 1.30 9.26
N ILE A 160 -6.98 1.52 10.34
CA ILE A 160 -5.53 1.44 10.38
C ILE A 160 -5.20 0.20 11.20
N PHE A 161 -4.76 -0.85 10.50
CA PHE A 161 -4.65 -2.19 11.04
C PHE A 161 -3.20 -2.66 11.05
N LEU A 162 -2.68 -2.93 12.25
CA LEU A 162 -1.36 -3.49 12.47
C LEU A 162 -1.51 -4.87 13.07
N TYR A 163 -0.92 -5.90 12.45
CA TYR A 163 -1.02 -7.26 12.92
C TYR A 163 0.16 -8.14 12.53
N GLN A 164 0.27 -9.29 13.19
CA GLN A 164 1.22 -10.32 12.82
C GLN A 164 0.55 -11.27 11.83
N SER A 165 0.99 -11.24 10.60
CA SER A 165 0.46 -12.12 9.57
C SER A 165 0.88 -13.57 9.78
N MET A 166 -0.04 -14.48 9.52
CA MET A 166 0.20 -15.93 9.45
C MET A 166 0.32 -16.40 7.99
N SER A 167 0.17 -15.51 7.02
CA SER A 167 0.23 -15.85 5.58
C SER A 167 1.65 -16.17 5.08
N GLY A 168 2.68 -15.73 5.80
CA GLY A 168 4.06 -15.82 5.37
C GLY A 168 4.47 -14.71 4.38
N ASP A 169 3.64 -13.70 4.18
CA ASP A 169 3.95 -12.58 3.30
C ASP A 169 4.87 -11.55 3.95
N ALA A 170 4.94 -11.55 5.27
CA ALA A 170 5.82 -10.68 6.04
C ALA A 170 6.62 -11.46 7.09
N ALA A 171 7.84 -11.01 7.36
CA ALA A 171 8.64 -11.52 8.46
C ALA A 171 8.00 -11.17 9.81
N SER A 172 8.09 -12.09 10.77
CA SER A 172 7.62 -11.86 12.14
C SER A 172 8.40 -10.73 12.80
N GLY A 173 7.69 -9.92 13.57
CA GLY A 173 8.28 -8.81 14.32
C GLY A 173 7.30 -7.69 14.55
N SER A 174 7.77 -6.60 15.12
CA SER A 174 6.92 -5.47 15.49
C SER A 174 6.56 -4.61 14.29
N ALA A 175 5.27 -4.56 13.97
CA ALA A 175 4.73 -3.57 13.06
C ALA A 175 4.79 -2.17 13.68
N SER A 176 4.94 -1.14 12.88
CA SER A 176 4.88 0.23 13.36
C SER A 176 4.15 1.17 12.40
N PHE A 177 3.41 2.09 13.00
CA PHE A 177 2.74 3.18 12.29
C PHE A 177 3.10 4.51 12.94
N LYS A 178 3.48 5.47 12.12
CA LYS A 178 3.74 6.84 12.57
C LYS A 178 3.01 7.83 11.68
N ALA A 179 2.29 8.76 12.26
CA ALA A 179 1.66 9.86 11.55
C ALA A 179 2.02 11.20 12.20
N THR A 180 2.43 12.17 11.39
CA THR A 180 2.76 13.52 11.84
C THR A 180 2.10 14.53 10.92
N GLY A 181 1.47 15.58 11.46
CA GLY A 181 0.81 16.65 10.71
C GLY A 181 -0.31 16.16 9.80
N SER A 182 -0.91 15.02 10.09
CA SER A 182 -1.86 14.34 9.23
C SER A 182 -3.27 14.39 9.82
N LYS A 183 -4.28 14.42 8.92
CA LYS A 183 -5.69 14.31 9.27
C LYS A 183 -6.20 12.93 8.89
N ILE A 184 -6.79 12.22 9.85
CA ILE A 184 -7.35 10.89 9.66
C ILE A 184 -8.84 10.94 9.96
N THR A 185 -9.67 10.49 9.03
CA THR A 185 -11.12 10.41 9.17
C THR A 185 -11.57 8.98 8.89
N THR A 186 -12.12 8.32 9.90
CA THR A 186 -12.69 6.98 9.81
C THR A 186 -14.21 7.08 9.77
N LYS A 187 -14.83 6.45 8.77
CA LYS A 187 -16.29 6.48 8.61
C LYS A 187 -17.00 5.33 9.31
N LYS A 188 -16.32 4.22 9.56
CA LYS A 188 -16.91 3.05 10.20
C LYS A 188 -15.87 2.19 10.89
N GLY A 189 -16.14 1.79 12.12
CA GLY A 189 -15.29 0.92 12.93
C GLY A 189 -14.17 1.66 13.66
N ASP A 190 -13.20 0.88 14.15
CA ASP A 190 -12.08 1.43 14.90
C ASP A 190 -11.07 2.10 13.97
N THR A 191 -10.65 3.30 14.34
CA THR A 191 -9.61 4.00 13.56
C THR A 191 -8.28 3.25 13.65
N PHE A 192 -7.84 2.90 14.84
CA PHE A 192 -6.60 2.14 15.07
C PHE A 192 -6.93 0.80 15.69
N TYR A 193 -6.50 -0.27 15.03
CA TYR A 193 -6.61 -1.62 15.56
C TYR A 193 -5.26 -2.31 15.51
N ILE A 194 -4.72 -2.63 16.67
CA ILE A 194 -3.38 -3.18 16.82
C ILE A 194 -3.50 -4.51 17.54
N THR A 195 -2.92 -5.55 16.96
CA THR A 195 -2.87 -6.87 17.55
C THR A 195 -1.54 -7.57 17.23
N ASN A 196 -1.17 -8.50 18.06
CA ASN A 196 0.00 -9.34 17.85
C ASN A 196 -0.34 -10.71 17.26
N THR A 197 -1.54 -10.85 16.75
CA THR A 197 -2.03 -12.09 16.13
C THR A 197 -2.48 -11.87 14.70
#